data_82aac2dd9dfda6d6ed479256b0ac6c60
#
_entry.id   82aac2dd9dfda6d6ed479256b0ac6c60
#
_cell.length_a   1.000
_cell.length_b   1.000
_cell.length_c   1.000
_cell.angle_alpha   90.00
_cell.angle_beta   90.00
_cell.angle_gamma   90.00
#
_symmetry.space_group_name_H-M   'P 1'
#
loop_
_entity.id
_entity.type
_entity.pdbx_description
1 polymer ?
#
loop_
_entity_poly.entity_id
_entity_poly.type
_entity_poly.pdbx_seq_one_letter_code
_entity_poly.pdbx_strand_id
1 'polypeptide(L)'
;LPVAAHSLPGPARPTSGEQADPRIVPRRFVQLPDERTIAYAQTGSGPDLVAIHGTLMCLEDQWLGPVPALAEHFRVVAVDRPGHGFSLRPRGCGADIWDQATQIREAVQKLGLNRPIILGHSFGAAIALAYGMLYPDEIAGIVSLAPVCFPELRLEHLLFGPRALPLGGDLLTRILHASSDPALLPLLWNAMFLPQTMPQQFRQHFPFELAGRAAQITAEGEDAGWLWPALTRSALRYPSLRVPTRILCGGADIVVNSYLHGVVAARLIPGASLEMVPGAGHMFPHSHPEVVVRAALSLKH
;
A
#
# COMPACT_ATOMS: atom_id res chain seq x y z
N LEU A 1 -27.50 15.67 -20.70
CA LEU A 1 -28.11 15.50 -19.39
C LEU A 1 -27.04 14.94 -18.46
N PRO A 2 -26.73 15.59 -17.32
CA PRO A 2 -25.74 15.07 -16.39
C PRO A 2 -26.33 13.83 -15.69
N VAL A 3 -25.60 12.71 -15.77
CA VAL A 3 -25.90 11.49 -15.01
C VAL A 3 -25.51 11.79 -13.56
N ALA A 4 -26.48 11.83 -12.68
CA ALA A 4 -26.26 11.99 -11.24
C ALA A 4 -25.40 10.81 -10.72
N ALA A 5 -24.21 11.11 -10.21
CA ALA A 5 -23.40 10.17 -9.49
C ALA A 5 -24.10 9.81 -8.18
N HIS A 6 -24.75 8.65 -8.13
CA HIS A 6 -25.19 8.08 -6.86
C HIS A 6 -23.96 7.59 -6.09
N SER A 7 -23.48 8.43 -5.20
CA SER A 7 -22.52 8.03 -4.16
C SER A 7 -23.18 6.97 -3.29
N LEU A 8 -22.63 5.76 -3.27
CA LEU A 8 -22.98 4.77 -2.25
C LEU A 8 -22.66 5.38 -0.88
N PRO A 9 -23.52 5.22 0.13
CA PRO A 9 -23.26 5.76 1.44
C PRO A 9 -21.96 5.15 1.98
N GLY A 10 -20.99 6.01 2.30
CA GLY A 10 -19.82 5.61 3.05
C GLY A 10 -20.25 5.06 4.41
N PRO A 11 -19.45 4.19 5.05
CA PRO A 11 -19.77 3.70 6.38
C PRO A 11 -19.99 4.87 7.32
N ALA A 12 -21.06 4.78 8.13
CA ALA A 12 -21.45 5.81 9.09
C ALA A 12 -20.26 6.20 9.98
N ARG A 13 -20.06 7.49 10.20
CA ARG A 13 -19.07 7.98 11.17
C ARG A 13 -19.44 7.41 12.54
N PRO A 14 -18.48 6.85 13.32
CA PRO A 14 -18.76 6.44 14.68
C PRO A 14 -19.22 7.66 15.48
N THR A 15 -20.35 7.54 16.14
CA THR A 15 -20.87 8.55 17.07
C THR A 15 -19.95 8.61 18.29
N SER A 16 -19.62 9.83 18.72
CA SER A 16 -18.82 10.11 19.91
C SER A 16 -19.52 9.54 21.15
N GLY A 17 -18.98 8.47 21.74
CA GLY A 17 -19.48 7.94 23.02
C GLY A 17 -19.26 6.46 23.29
N GLU A 18 -18.97 5.65 22.29
CA GLU A 18 -18.58 4.25 22.52
C GLU A 18 -17.09 4.17 22.88
N GLN A 19 -16.76 3.49 23.97
CA GLN A 19 -15.36 3.13 24.27
C GLN A 19 -14.82 2.39 23.06
N ALA A 20 -13.89 3.04 22.34
CA ALA A 20 -13.30 2.48 21.14
C ALA A 20 -12.74 1.09 21.46
N ASP A 21 -13.24 0.06 20.79
CA ASP A 21 -12.68 -1.26 20.85
C ASP A 21 -11.18 -1.13 20.53
N PRO A 22 -10.25 -1.48 21.45
CA PRO A 22 -8.81 -1.34 21.23
C PRO A 22 -8.30 -2.13 20.01
N ARG A 23 -9.16 -2.99 19.44
CA ARG A 23 -8.93 -3.72 18.20
C ARG A 23 -9.23 -2.90 16.94
N ILE A 24 -9.95 -1.79 17.06
CA ILE A 24 -10.28 -0.90 15.94
C ILE A 24 -9.20 0.17 15.87
N VAL A 25 -8.48 0.22 14.74
CA VAL A 25 -7.47 1.25 14.48
C VAL A 25 -8.15 2.63 14.48
N PRO A 26 -7.71 3.59 15.32
CA PRO A 26 -8.34 4.90 15.41
C PRO A 26 -8.02 5.73 14.16
N ARG A 27 -8.86 5.59 13.11
CA ARG A 27 -8.70 6.33 11.87
C ARG A 27 -9.03 7.80 12.03
N ARG A 28 -8.21 8.59 11.38
CA ARG A 28 -8.40 10.02 11.15
C ARG A 28 -8.46 10.25 9.64
N PHE A 29 -8.89 11.44 9.24
CA PHE A 29 -9.08 11.78 7.84
C PHE A 29 -8.42 13.11 7.52
N VAL A 30 -7.74 13.19 6.39
CA VAL A 30 -7.28 14.44 5.81
C VAL A 30 -7.97 14.64 4.47
N GLN A 31 -8.66 15.80 4.35
CA GLN A 31 -9.33 16.17 3.12
C GLN A 31 -8.30 16.72 2.13
N LEU A 32 -8.33 16.23 0.91
CA LEU A 32 -7.55 16.72 -0.23
C LEU A 32 -8.46 17.53 -1.16
N PRO A 33 -7.90 18.26 -2.15
CA PRO A 33 -8.71 18.85 -3.20
C PRO A 33 -9.55 17.80 -3.95
N ASP A 34 -10.60 18.26 -4.66
CA ASP A 34 -11.45 17.47 -5.53
C ASP A 34 -12.13 16.27 -4.83
N GLU A 35 -12.64 16.51 -3.62
CA GLU A 35 -13.38 15.53 -2.81
C GLU A 35 -12.59 14.27 -2.43
N ARG A 36 -11.27 14.25 -2.69
CA ARG A 36 -10.40 13.15 -2.26
C ARG A 36 -10.17 13.20 -0.75
N THR A 37 -10.04 12.05 -0.16
CA THR A 37 -9.78 11.91 1.29
C THR A 37 -8.76 10.82 1.51
N ILE A 38 -7.77 11.08 2.37
CA ILE A 38 -6.85 10.05 2.86
C ILE A 38 -7.21 9.73 4.31
N ALA A 39 -7.54 8.46 4.56
CA ALA A 39 -7.69 7.91 5.89
C ALA A 39 -6.32 7.46 6.40
N TYR A 40 -6.04 7.74 7.68
CA TYR A 40 -4.77 7.40 8.30
C TYR A 40 -4.94 7.07 9.78
N ALA A 41 -3.95 6.38 10.32
CA ALA A 41 -3.78 6.21 11.75
C ALA A 41 -2.35 6.56 12.13
N GLN A 42 -2.16 7.08 13.33
CA GLN A 42 -0.87 7.54 13.82
C GLN A 42 -0.55 6.97 15.19
N THR A 43 0.71 6.57 15.38
CA THR A 43 1.24 6.09 16.68
C THR A 43 2.74 6.41 16.80
N GLY A 44 3.25 6.29 18.02
CA GLY A 44 4.66 6.52 18.32
C GLY A 44 5.05 8.00 18.35
N SER A 45 6.33 8.25 18.51
CA SER A 45 6.96 9.58 18.57
C SER A 45 8.36 9.55 17.98
N GLY A 46 8.89 10.71 17.58
CA GLY A 46 10.22 10.82 16.98
C GLY A 46 10.17 11.30 15.53
N PRO A 47 11.16 10.94 14.69
CA PRO A 47 11.15 11.28 13.27
C PRO A 47 9.94 10.67 12.55
N ASP A 48 9.51 11.34 11.48
CA ASP A 48 8.31 10.94 10.75
C ASP A 48 8.55 9.75 9.83
N LEU A 49 7.59 8.82 9.82
CA LEU A 49 7.56 7.69 8.91
C LEU A 49 6.12 7.48 8.40
N VAL A 50 5.97 7.39 7.08
CA VAL A 50 4.69 7.07 6.43
C VAL A 50 4.73 5.64 5.95
N ALA A 51 3.73 4.82 6.32
CA ALA A 51 3.62 3.42 5.94
C ALA A 51 2.46 3.21 4.95
N ILE A 52 2.76 2.60 3.79
CA ILE A 52 1.85 2.40 2.66
C ILE A 52 1.67 0.91 2.39
N HIS A 53 0.43 0.42 2.45
CA HIS A 53 0.07 -0.98 2.25
C HIS A 53 0.09 -1.43 0.78
N GLY A 54 0.04 -2.75 0.56
CA GLY A 54 0.01 -3.40 -0.76
C GLY A 54 -1.39 -3.61 -1.35
N THR A 55 -1.45 -4.44 -2.39
CA THR A 55 -2.68 -4.91 -3.06
C THR A 55 -3.54 -5.73 -2.12
N LEU A 56 -4.87 -5.62 -2.21
CA LEU A 56 -5.88 -6.32 -1.39
C LEU A 56 -5.77 -6.04 0.11
N MET A 57 -5.10 -4.97 0.50
CA MET A 57 -4.87 -4.57 1.89
C MET A 57 -5.50 -3.21 2.19
N CYS A 58 -5.43 -2.83 3.45
CA CYS A 58 -5.71 -1.51 3.99
C CYS A 58 -4.67 -1.20 5.07
N LEU A 59 -4.75 -0.05 5.73
CA LEU A 59 -3.69 0.38 6.67
C LEU A 59 -3.43 -0.61 7.81
N GLU A 60 -4.41 -1.47 8.15
CA GLU A 60 -4.24 -2.53 9.15
C GLU A 60 -3.18 -3.55 8.79
N ASP A 61 -2.87 -3.74 7.51
CA ASP A 61 -1.73 -4.55 7.11
C ASP A 61 -0.45 -4.07 7.79
N GLN A 62 -0.14 -2.78 7.65
CA GLN A 62 1.03 -2.18 8.27
C GLN A 62 0.89 -2.10 9.80
N TRP A 63 -0.33 -1.79 10.28
CA TRP A 63 -0.62 -1.61 11.71
C TRP A 63 -0.47 -2.90 12.52
N LEU A 64 -0.86 -4.03 11.96
CA LEU A 64 -0.72 -5.37 12.56
C LEU A 64 0.65 -6.01 12.26
N GLY A 65 1.41 -5.44 11.34
CA GLY A 65 2.74 -5.89 10.95
C GLY A 65 3.84 -5.08 11.61
N PRO A 66 4.62 -4.28 10.85
CA PRO A 66 5.82 -3.63 11.34
C PRO A 66 5.55 -2.38 12.21
N VAL A 67 4.36 -1.78 12.17
CA VAL A 67 4.07 -0.50 12.85
C VAL A 67 4.32 -0.53 14.36
N PRO A 68 3.92 -1.57 15.13
CA PRO A 68 4.20 -1.58 16.57
C PRO A 68 5.69 -1.44 16.90
N ALA A 69 6.55 -2.17 16.21
CA ALA A 69 8.00 -2.09 16.43
C ALA A 69 8.61 -0.78 15.89
N LEU A 70 8.11 -0.26 14.77
CA LEU A 70 8.55 1.05 14.24
C LEU A 70 8.15 2.20 15.17
N ALA A 71 7.01 2.11 15.84
CA ALA A 71 6.49 3.15 16.74
C ALA A 71 7.33 3.37 17.99
N GLU A 72 8.21 2.43 18.33
CA GLU A 72 9.21 2.59 19.40
C GLU A 72 10.28 3.64 19.02
N HIS A 73 10.44 3.94 17.74
CA HIS A 73 11.51 4.78 17.22
C HIS A 73 11.05 5.95 16.35
N PHE A 74 9.84 5.92 15.84
CA PHE A 74 9.31 6.86 14.87
C PHE A 74 7.88 7.32 15.22
N ARG A 75 7.52 8.52 14.78
CA ARG A 75 6.12 8.88 14.62
C ARG A 75 5.62 8.26 13.33
N VAL A 76 4.91 7.14 13.44
CA VAL A 76 4.42 6.37 12.30
C VAL A 76 3.02 6.82 11.90
N VAL A 77 2.83 7.14 10.63
CA VAL A 77 1.55 7.43 10.00
C VAL A 77 1.27 6.34 8.96
N ALA A 78 0.40 5.39 9.29
CA ALA A 78 -0.10 4.40 8.34
C ALA A 78 -1.28 4.98 7.57
N VAL A 79 -1.28 4.86 6.24
CA VAL A 79 -2.33 5.42 5.37
C VAL A 79 -3.07 4.32 4.62
N ASP A 80 -4.38 4.51 4.45
CA ASP A 80 -5.11 3.80 3.41
C ASP A 80 -4.75 4.43 2.05
N ARG A 81 -4.33 3.63 1.08
CA ARG A 81 -4.05 4.13 -0.28
C ARG A 81 -5.31 4.78 -0.89
N PRO A 82 -5.17 5.77 -1.81
CA PRO A 82 -6.32 6.35 -2.50
C PRO A 82 -7.24 5.28 -3.12
N GLY A 83 -8.53 5.30 -2.75
CA GLY A 83 -9.53 4.32 -3.19
C GLY A 83 -9.63 3.03 -2.36
N HIS A 84 -8.75 2.85 -1.39
CA HIS A 84 -8.68 1.67 -0.53
C HIS A 84 -9.04 2.01 0.92
N GLY A 85 -9.38 0.98 1.72
CA GLY A 85 -9.77 1.17 3.11
C GLY A 85 -10.88 2.22 3.23
N PHE A 86 -10.64 3.28 3.95
CA PHE A 86 -11.55 4.43 4.09
C PHE A 86 -11.10 5.67 3.30
N SER A 87 -10.01 5.57 2.52
CA SER A 87 -9.61 6.63 1.61
C SER A 87 -10.52 6.69 0.39
N LEU A 88 -10.83 7.91 -0.06
CA LEU A 88 -11.72 8.14 -1.20
C LEU A 88 -10.93 8.66 -2.40
N ARG A 89 -11.24 8.12 -3.54
CA ARG A 89 -10.74 8.50 -4.86
C ARG A 89 -11.89 8.43 -5.88
N PRO A 90 -12.08 9.44 -6.74
CA PRO A 90 -13.04 9.34 -7.84
C PRO A 90 -12.69 8.17 -8.78
N ARG A 91 -13.73 7.50 -9.31
CA ARG A 91 -13.58 6.41 -10.29
C ARG A 91 -12.77 6.85 -11.51
N GLY A 92 -11.86 5.98 -11.94
CA GLY A 92 -11.04 6.21 -13.15
C GLY A 92 -9.99 7.32 -13.04
N CYS A 93 -9.81 7.91 -11.85
CA CYS A 93 -8.86 8.99 -11.64
C CYS A 93 -7.82 8.60 -10.58
N GLY A 94 -6.55 8.99 -10.78
CA GLY A 94 -5.50 8.87 -9.75
C GLY A 94 -5.17 7.45 -9.31
N ALA A 95 -5.36 6.46 -10.19
CA ALA A 95 -5.04 5.05 -9.92
C ALA A 95 -3.57 4.71 -10.18
N ASP A 96 -2.90 5.49 -11.01
CA ASP A 96 -1.47 5.36 -11.27
C ASP A 96 -0.65 5.56 -9.97
N ILE A 97 0.41 4.78 -9.80
CA ILE A 97 1.30 4.88 -8.64
C ILE A 97 1.92 6.28 -8.47
N TRP A 98 2.12 7.02 -9.57
CA TRP A 98 2.65 8.38 -9.56
C TRP A 98 1.62 9.39 -9.04
N ASP A 99 0.36 9.21 -9.43
CA ASP A 99 -0.76 10.01 -8.92
C ASP A 99 -1.03 9.68 -7.45
N GLN A 100 -0.99 8.41 -7.07
CA GLN A 100 -1.13 8.01 -5.67
C GLN A 100 0.00 8.58 -4.81
N ALA A 101 1.25 8.59 -5.31
CA ALA A 101 2.38 9.24 -4.61
C ALA A 101 2.13 10.74 -4.40
N THR A 102 1.57 11.43 -5.40
CA THR A 102 1.20 12.85 -5.29
C THR A 102 0.09 13.07 -4.25
N GLN A 103 -0.94 12.24 -4.24
CA GLN A 103 -2.04 12.33 -3.27
C GLN A 103 -1.54 12.07 -1.82
N ILE A 104 -0.65 11.09 -1.64
CA ILE A 104 -0.03 10.83 -0.33
C ILE A 104 0.85 12.00 0.09
N ARG A 105 1.61 12.62 -0.84
CA ARG A 105 2.38 13.82 -0.55
C ARG A 105 1.49 14.98 -0.08
N GLU A 106 0.36 15.22 -0.75
CA GLU A 106 -0.60 16.25 -0.32
C GLU A 106 -1.09 16.00 1.12
N ALA A 107 -1.33 14.72 1.48
CA ALA A 107 -1.68 14.36 2.85
C ALA A 107 -0.50 14.60 3.81
N VAL A 108 0.71 14.19 3.46
CA VAL A 108 1.95 14.42 4.25
C VAL A 108 2.12 15.89 4.57
N GLN A 109 1.96 16.78 3.57
CA GLN A 109 2.07 18.23 3.75
C GLN A 109 0.97 18.77 4.68
N LYS A 110 -0.28 18.35 4.51
CA LYS A 110 -1.41 18.78 5.37
C LYS A 110 -1.28 18.30 6.80
N LEU A 111 -0.65 17.15 7.03
CA LEU A 111 -0.35 16.61 8.35
C LEU A 111 0.88 17.24 9.01
N GLY A 112 1.60 18.11 8.30
CA GLY A 112 2.80 18.77 8.80
C GLY A 112 3.94 17.80 9.12
N LEU A 113 4.07 16.72 8.34
CA LEU A 113 5.17 15.76 8.51
C LEU A 113 6.45 16.37 7.92
N ASN A 114 7.55 16.22 8.64
CA ASN A 114 8.82 16.82 8.26
C ASN A 114 9.79 15.78 7.70
N ARG A 115 10.04 15.85 6.40
CA ARG A 115 10.95 14.93 5.69
C ARG A 115 10.79 13.46 6.12
N PRO A 116 9.59 12.87 6.01
CA PRO A 116 9.35 11.52 6.48
C PRO A 116 10.17 10.49 5.72
N ILE A 117 10.44 9.35 6.36
CA ILE A 117 10.79 8.13 5.66
C ILE A 117 9.50 7.59 5.03
N ILE A 118 9.53 7.24 3.74
CA ILE A 118 8.40 6.59 3.08
C ILE A 118 8.66 5.09 3.02
N LEU A 119 7.87 4.35 3.79
CA LEU A 119 7.87 2.90 3.80
C LEU A 119 6.70 2.40 2.97
N GLY A 120 6.95 1.52 2.02
CA GLY A 120 5.91 0.89 1.22
C GLY A 120 6.12 -0.63 1.14
N HIS A 121 5.02 -1.36 1.11
CA HIS A 121 5.01 -2.80 0.91
C HIS A 121 4.37 -3.15 -0.43
N SER A 122 5.00 -4.02 -1.22
CA SER A 122 4.46 -4.54 -2.49
C SER A 122 4.09 -3.39 -3.46
N PHE A 123 2.81 -3.23 -3.82
CA PHE A 123 2.32 -2.10 -4.59
C PHE A 123 2.62 -0.76 -3.91
N GLY A 124 2.48 -0.68 -2.58
CA GLY A 124 2.85 0.50 -1.80
C GLY A 124 4.33 0.86 -1.90
N ALA A 125 5.20 -0.12 -2.13
CA ALA A 125 6.62 0.12 -2.38
C ALA A 125 6.87 0.78 -3.75
N ALA A 126 6.09 0.42 -4.78
CA ALA A 126 6.13 1.12 -6.07
C ALA A 126 5.72 2.60 -5.92
N ILE A 127 4.71 2.88 -5.08
CA ILE A 127 4.31 4.26 -4.74
C ILE A 127 5.42 5.00 -4.00
N ALA A 128 6.07 4.35 -3.02
CA ALA A 128 7.18 4.95 -2.27
C ALA A 128 8.36 5.33 -3.17
N LEU A 129 8.70 4.46 -4.14
CA LEU A 129 9.74 4.74 -5.14
C LEU A 129 9.32 5.89 -6.08
N ALA A 130 8.07 5.93 -6.54
CA ALA A 130 7.53 7.02 -7.34
C ALA A 130 7.56 8.36 -6.57
N TYR A 131 7.23 8.32 -5.27
CA TYR A 131 7.32 9.48 -4.38
C TYR A 131 8.74 10.07 -4.34
N GLY A 132 9.75 9.20 -4.12
CA GLY A 132 11.14 9.65 -4.09
C GLY A 132 11.67 10.17 -5.43
N MET A 133 11.14 9.68 -6.56
CA MET A 133 11.47 10.21 -7.89
C MET A 133 10.80 11.55 -8.20
N LEU A 134 9.63 11.82 -7.60
CA LEU A 134 8.91 13.09 -7.77
C LEU A 134 9.37 14.17 -6.80
N TYR A 135 9.63 13.81 -5.55
CA TYR A 135 9.83 14.77 -4.44
C TYR A 135 11.05 14.38 -3.59
N PRO A 136 12.24 14.26 -4.20
CA PRO A 136 13.43 13.74 -3.53
C PRO A 136 13.89 14.56 -2.33
N ASP A 137 13.66 15.87 -2.34
CA ASP A 137 14.10 16.79 -1.28
C ASP A 137 13.14 16.82 -0.08
N GLU A 138 11.93 16.26 -0.24
CA GLU A 138 10.88 16.32 0.78
C GLU A 138 10.91 15.11 1.72
N ILE A 139 11.75 14.09 1.49
CA ILE A 139 11.80 12.87 2.28
C ILE A 139 13.22 12.57 2.77
N ALA A 140 13.33 11.82 3.87
CA ALA A 140 14.62 11.41 4.42
C ALA A 140 15.15 10.15 3.73
N GLY A 141 14.26 9.27 3.27
CA GLY A 141 14.63 8.01 2.64
C GLY A 141 13.43 7.15 2.29
N ILE A 142 13.69 6.01 1.67
CA ILE A 142 12.70 5.03 1.25
C ILE A 142 13.04 3.66 1.85
N VAL A 143 12.04 3.01 2.46
CA VAL A 143 12.07 1.59 2.82
C VAL A 143 11.09 0.87 1.91
N SER A 144 11.61 0.06 1.01
CA SER A 144 10.86 -0.61 -0.06
C SER A 144 10.81 -2.11 0.23
N LEU A 145 9.64 -2.60 0.68
CA LEU A 145 9.42 -3.97 1.13
C LEU A 145 8.75 -4.80 0.04
N ALA A 146 9.36 -5.91 -0.37
CA ALA A 146 8.87 -6.80 -1.44
C ALA A 146 8.32 -6.03 -2.65
N PRO A 147 9.08 -5.08 -3.23
CA PRO A 147 8.55 -4.10 -4.18
C PRO A 147 8.12 -4.70 -5.51
N VAL A 148 7.11 -4.09 -6.13
CA VAL A 148 6.78 -4.29 -7.55
C VAL A 148 7.45 -3.17 -8.35
N CYS A 149 8.54 -3.49 -9.07
CA CYS A 149 9.40 -2.49 -9.71
C CYS A 149 9.33 -2.48 -11.24
N PHE A 150 9.00 -3.60 -11.86
CA PHE A 150 9.06 -3.76 -13.32
C PHE A 150 7.75 -4.32 -13.88
N PRO A 151 7.42 -3.99 -15.15
CA PRO A 151 6.26 -4.57 -15.81
C PRO A 151 6.41 -6.09 -15.94
N GLU A 152 5.42 -6.81 -15.46
CA GLU A 152 5.25 -8.25 -15.69
C GLU A 152 3.76 -8.60 -15.73
N LEU A 153 3.40 -9.74 -16.33
CA LEU A 153 2.04 -10.22 -16.27
C LEU A 153 1.77 -10.76 -14.86
N ARG A 154 0.85 -10.14 -14.17
CA ARG A 154 0.49 -10.47 -12.80
C ARG A 154 -0.95 -10.94 -12.72
N LEU A 155 -1.24 -11.73 -11.70
CA LEU A 155 -2.58 -12.28 -11.48
C LEU A 155 -3.64 -11.19 -11.30
N GLU A 156 -3.26 -10.05 -10.71
CA GLU A 156 -4.14 -8.90 -10.50
C GLU A 156 -4.72 -8.35 -11.81
N HIS A 157 -3.95 -8.35 -12.90
CA HIS A 157 -4.43 -7.90 -14.21
C HIS A 157 -5.59 -8.77 -14.72
N LEU A 158 -5.52 -10.08 -14.47
CA LEU A 158 -6.56 -11.02 -14.92
C LEU A 158 -7.78 -11.01 -14.01
N LEU A 159 -7.57 -10.99 -12.69
CA LEU A 159 -8.66 -11.12 -11.71
C LEU A 159 -9.42 -9.80 -11.50
N PHE A 160 -8.69 -8.68 -11.49
CA PHE A 160 -9.26 -7.38 -11.11
C PHE A 160 -9.33 -6.40 -12.27
N GLY A 161 -8.40 -6.43 -13.22
CA GLY A 161 -8.35 -5.51 -14.37
C GLY A 161 -9.67 -5.35 -15.11
N PRO A 162 -10.42 -6.43 -15.46
CA PRO A 162 -11.71 -6.31 -16.14
C PRO A 162 -12.76 -5.50 -15.39
N ARG A 163 -12.63 -5.38 -14.05
CA ARG A 163 -13.57 -4.61 -13.21
C ARG A 163 -13.36 -3.09 -13.32
N ALA A 164 -12.22 -2.66 -13.86
CA ALA A 164 -11.94 -1.25 -14.13
C ALA A 164 -12.61 -0.71 -15.40
N LEU A 165 -13.14 -1.58 -16.26
CA LEU A 165 -13.72 -1.17 -17.53
C LEU A 165 -14.87 -0.18 -17.32
N PRO A 166 -14.90 0.96 -18.08
CA PRO A 166 -15.91 1.99 -17.90
C PRO A 166 -17.36 1.49 -18.16
N LEU A 167 -17.49 0.54 -19.08
CA LEU A 167 -18.77 -0.08 -19.41
C LEU A 167 -18.76 -1.54 -18.97
N GLY A 168 -19.62 -1.87 -18.03
CA GLY A 168 -19.80 -3.24 -17.54
C GLY A 168 -18.89 -3.66 -16.39
N GLY A 169 -17.81 -2.95 -16.07
CA GLY A 169 -16.93 -3.29 -14.95
C GLY A 169 -17.63 -3.30 -13.60
N ASP A 170 -18.50 -2.33 -13.34
CA ASP A 170 -19.28 -2.30 -12.10
C ASP A 170 -20.28 -3.46 -12.01
N LEU A 171 -20.92 -3.82 -13.13
CA LEU A 171 -21.81 -4.97 -13.17
C LEU A 171 -21.03 -6.27 -12.95
N LEU A 172 -19.88 -6.42 -13.60
CA LEU A 172 -18.99 -7.56 -13.40
C LEU A 172 -18.55 -7.65 -11.94
N THR A 173 -18.15 -6.53 -11.32
CA THR A 173 -17.78 -6.50 -9.92
C THR A 173 -18.91 -6.97 -9.01
N ARG A 174 -20.15 -6.51 -9.24
CA ARG A 174 -21.32 -6.94 -8.45
C ARG A 174 -21.57 -8.44 -8.58
N ILE A 175 -21.49 -8.98 -9.80
CA ILE A 175 -21.69 -10.41 -10.07
C ILE A 175 -20.61 -11.23 -9.38
N LEU A 176 -19.34 -10.89 -9.55
CA LEU A 176 -18.22 -11.66 -8.99
C LEU A 176 -18.16 -11.52 -7.46
N HIS A 177 -18.46 -10.33 -6.92
CA HIS A 177 -18.50 -10.11 -5.48
C HIS A 177 -19.59 -10.94 -4.80
N ALA A 178 -20.72 -11.18 -5.46
CA ALA A 178 -21.79 -12.02 -4.94
C ALA A 178 -21.55 -13.53 -5.17
N SER A 179 -20.63 -13.92 -6.05
CA SER A 179 -20.43 -15.32 -6.47
C SER A 179 -19.05 -15.87 -6.13
N SER A 180 -18.01 -15.42 -6.78
CA SER A 180 -16.67 -16.01 -6.70
C SER A 180 -15.75 -15.38 -5.65
N ASP A 181 -15.87 -14.08 -5.38
CA ASP A 181 -14.96 -13.37 -4.47
C ASP A 181 -14.96 -13.93 -3.05
N PRO A 182 -16.11 -14.32 -2.45
CA PRO A 182 -16.12 -14.92 -1.11
C PRO A 182 -15.27 -16.18 -0.97
N ALA A 183 -15.09 -16.93 -2.05
CA ALA A 183 -14.24 -18.11 -2.07
C ALA A 183 -12.79 -17.78 -2.47
N LEU A 184 -12.60 -16.86 -3.42
CA LEU A 184 -11.30 -16.54 -4.01
C LEU A 184 -10.44 -15.68 -3.09
N LEU A 185 -10.99 -14.60 -2.51
CA LEU A 185 -10.22 -13.64 -1.74
C LEU A 185 -9.53 -14.28 -0.51
N PRO A 186 -10.19 -15.14 0.29
CA PRO A 186 -9.52 -15.83 1.40
C PRO A 186 -8.34 -16.70 0.96
N LEU A 187 -8.43 -17.32 -0.23
CA LEU A 187 -7.32 -18.09 -0.79
C LEU A 187 -6.14 -17.20 -1.16
N LEU A 188 -6.41 -16.05 -1.79
CA LEU A 188 -5.38 -15.08 -2.14
C LEU A 188 -4.68 -14.53 -0.89
N TRP A 189 -5.43 -14.10 0.13
CA TRP A 189 -4.85 -13.62 1.39
C TRP A 189 -3.98 -14.69 2.06
N ASN A 190 -4.42 -15.95 2.11
CA ASN A 190 -3.60 -17.02 2.68
C ASN A 190 -2.33 -17.28 1.84
N ALA A 191 -2.45 -17.27 0.51
CA ALA A 191 -1.31 -17.49 -0.38
C ALA A 191 -0.22 -16.40 -0.24
N MET A 192 -0.61 -15.16 0.05
CA MET A 192 0.34 -14.06 0.25
C MET A 192 1.29 -14.30 1.44
N PHE A 193 0.86 -15.04 2.46
CA PHE A 193 1.71 -15.37 3.61
C PHE A 193 2.65 -16.53 3.39
N LEU A 194 2.47 -17.33 2.33
CA LEU A 194 3.33 -18.50 2.08
C LEU A 194 4.80 -18.07 1.86
N PRO A 195 5.78 -18.88 2.33
CA PRO A 195 5.64 -20.18 3.01
C PRO A 195 5.27 -20.09 4.49
N GLN A 196 5.24 -18.88 5.09
CA GLN A 196 4.78 -18.69 6.45
C GLN A 196 3.25 -18.89 6.54
N THR A 197 2.78 -19.17 7.74
CA THR A 197 1.34 -19.13 8.03
C THR A 197 0.90 -17.70 8.38
N MET A 198 -0.32 -17.34 7.97
CA MET A 198 -0.92 -16.08 8.38
C MET A 198 -0.97 -15.98 9.91
N PRO A 199 -0.38 -14.93 10.52
CA PRO A 199 -0.38 -14.77 11.98
C PRO A 199 -1.80 -14.76 12.55
N GLN A 200 -1.99 -15.37 13.72
CA GLN A 200 -3.31 -15.42 14.37
C GLN A 200 -3.87 -14.00 14.62
N GLN A 201 -3.02 -13.06 15.04
CA GLN A 201 -3.40 -11.67 15.26
C GLN A 201 -3.91 -11.03 13.96
N PHE A 202 -3.26 -11.26 12.82
CA PHE A 202 -3.71 -10.76 11.53
C PHE A 202 -5.07 -11.38 11.16
N ARG A 203 -5.21 -12.70 11.27
CA ARG A 203 -6.45 -13.41 10.97
C ARG A 203 -7.65 -12.93 11.80
N GLN A 204 -7.42 -12.51 13.04
CA GLN A 204 -8.48 -12.08 13.96
C GLN A 204 -8.83 -10.59 13.84
N HIS A 205 -7.88 -9.74 13.42
CA HIS A 205 -8.05 -8.29 13.51
C HIS A 205 -7.97 -7.57 12.16
N PHE A 206 -7.51 -8.23 11.11
CA PHE A 206 -7.54 -7.62 9.77
C PHE A 206 -8.98 -7.56 9.25
N PRO A 207 -9.45 -6.39 8.77
CA PRO A 207 -10.83 -6.23 8.34
C PRO A 207 -11.03 -6.76 6.91
N PHE A 208 -11.08 -8.07 6.75
CA PHE A 208 -11.23 -8.74 5.45
C PHE A 208 -12.45 -8.26 4.65
N GLU A 209 -13.56 -7.97 5.34
CA GLU A 209 -14.77 -7.44 4.70
C GLU A 209 -14.54 -6.04 4.09
N LEU A 210 -13.78 -5.18 4.78
CA LEU A 210 -13.41 -3.88 4.27
C LEU A 210 -12.51 -4.01 3.06
N ALA A 211 -11.46 -4.83 3.16
CA ALA A 211 -10.48 -5.05 2.09
C ALA A 211 -11.08 -5.78 0.87
N GLY A 212 -12.09 -6.64 1.09
CA GLY A 212 -12.79 -7.38 0.04
C GLY A 212 -14.03 -6.69 -0.54
N ARG A 213 -14.42 -5.52 -0.05
CA ARG A 213 -15.63 -4.85 -0.53
C ARG A 213 -15.56 -4.50 -2.03
N ALA A 214 -16.70 -4.54 -2.71
CA ALA A 214 -16.80 -4.32 -4.16
C ALA A 214 -16.10 -3.04 -4.65
N ALA A 215 -16.24 -1.93 -3.92
CA ALA A 215 -15.60 -0.66 -4.27
C ALA A 215 -14.06 -0.75 -4.24
N GLN A 216 -13.48 -1.44 -3.24
CA GLN A 216 -12.04 -1.63 -3.16
C GLN A 216 -11.54 -2.57 -4.26
N ILE A 217 -12.23 -3.68 -4.51
CA ILE A 217 -11.85 -4.61 -5.60
C ILE A 217 -11.93 -3.92 -6.96
N THR A 218 -12.84 -2.98 -7.14
CA THR A 218 -12.87 -2.14 -8.34
C THR A 218 -11.64 -1.22 -8.41
N ALA A 219 -11.26 -0.59 -7.29
CA ALA A 219 -10.06 0.24 -7.23
C ALA A 219 -8.77 -0.56 -7.49
N GLU A 220 -8.70 -1.81 -7.00
CA GLU A 220 -7.60 -2.74 -7.35
C GLU A 220 -7.53 -3.00 -8.86
N GLY A 221 -8.68 -3.12 -9.51
CA GLY A 221 -8.75 -3.27 -10.98
C GLY A 221 -8.23 -2.03 -11.72
N GLU A 222 -8.57 -0.84 -11.25
CA GLU A 222 -8.06 0.42 -11.80
C GLU A 222 -6.55 0.54 -11.61
N ASP A 223 -6.05 0.21 -10.41
CA ASP A 223 -4.63 0.20 -10.10
C ASP A 223 -3.87 -0.79 -11.02
N ALA A 224 -4.40 -2.02 -11.18
CA ALA A 224 -3.82 -3.02 -12.07
C ALA A 224 -3.77 -2.53 -13.53
N GLY A 225 -4.82 -1.85 -14.00
CA GLY A 225 -4.89 -1.32 -15.37
C GLY A 225 -3.79 -0.30 -15.68
N TRP A 226 -3.37 0.49 -14.70
CA TRP A 226 -2.30 1.49 -14.85
C TRP A 226 -0.90 0.97 -14.51
N LEU A 227 -0.78 -0.25 -13.97
CA LEU A 227 0.48 -0.73 -13.42
C LEU A 227 1.59 -0.85 -14.47
N TRP A 228 1.29 -1.40 -15.66
CA TRP A 228 2.29 -1.58 -16.71
C TRP A 228 2.94 -0.28 -17.19
N PRO A 229 2.18 0.73 -17.67
CA PRO A 229 2.79 1.99 -18.11
C PRO A 229 3.50 2.71 -16.95
N ALA A 230 2.95 2.65 -15.75
CA ALA A 230 3.54 3.27 -14.58
C ALA A 230 4.88 2.64 -14.18
N LEU A 231 4.98 1.32 -14.16
CA LEU A 231 6.23 0.61 -13.85
C LEU A 231 7.27 0.77 -14.98
N THR A 232 6.84 0.86 -16.23
CA THR A 232 7.75 1.19 -17.34
C THR A 232 8.37 2.57 -17.14
N ARG A 233 7.55 3.56 -16.78
CA ARG A 233 8.01 4.91 -16.44
C ARG A 233 8.99 4.89 -15.26
N SER A 234 8.70 4.10 -14.24
CA SER A 234 9.57 3.95 -13.05
C SER A 234 10.91 3.32 -13.42
N ALA A 235 10.91 2.22 -14.16
CA ALA A 235 12.12 1.52 -14.57
C ALA A 235 13.09 2.42 -15.32
N LEU A 236 12.59 3.28 -16.21
CA LEU A 236 13.39 4.26 -16.96
C LEU A 236 13.95 5.37 -16.05
N ARG A 237 13.35 5.61 -14.89
CA ARG A 237 13.74 6.67 -13.96
C ARG A 237 14.56 6.19 -12.75
N TYR A 238 14.65 4.91 -12.47
CA TYR A 238 15.46 4.40 -11.36
C TYR A 238 16.90 4.92 -11.35
N PRO A 239 17.63 5.07 -12.48
CA PRO A 239 18.96 5.67 -12.46
C PRO A 239 19.02 7.13 -11.99
N SER A 240 17.90 7.83 -11.95
CA SER A 240 17.81 9.23 -11.46
C SER A 240 17.36 9.35 -9.99
N LEU A 241 16.93 8.26 -9.35
CA LEU A 241 16.52 8.28 -7.94
C LEU A 241 17.74 8.46 -7.04
N ARG A 242 17.80 9.59 -6.33
CA ARG A 242 18.94 9.97 -5.46
C ARG A 242 18.67 9.83 -3.97
N VAL A 243 17.42 9.53 -3.61
CA VAL A 243 17.02 9.37 -2.22
C VAL A 243 17.61 8.08 -1.64
N PRO A 244 18.17 8.10 -0.42
CA PRO A 244 18.65 6.89 0.24
C PRO A 244 17.55 5.83 0.28
N THR A 245 17.79 4.67 -0.32
CA THR A 245 16.77 3.63 -0.51
C THR A 245 17.24 2.30 0.06
N ARG A 246 16.38 1.67 0.87
CA ARG A 246 16.56 0.32 1.42
C ARG A 246 15.51 -0.59 0.80
N ILE A 247 15.97 -1.60 0.07
CA ILE A 247 15.11 -2.61 -0.56
C ILE A 247 15.24 -3.89 0.25
N LEU A 248 14.11 -4.43 0.69
CA LEU A 248 14.04 -5.70 1.42
C LEU A 248 13.11 -6.65 0.68
N CYS A 249 13.54 -7.89 0.48
CA CYS A 249 12.78 -8.90 -0.23
C CYS A 249 12.77 -10.23 0.53
N GLY A 250 11.67 -10.94 0.47
CA GLY A 250 11.60 -12.32 0.96
C GLY A 250 12.35 -13.27 0.01
N GLY A 251 13.24 -14.11 0.55
CA GLY A 251 13.97 -15.08 -0.26
C GLY A 251 13.12 -16.22 -0.81
N ALA A 252 11.91 -16.43 -0.25
CA ALA A 252 10.93 -17.42 -0.69
C ALA A 252 9.59 -16.76 -1.09
N ASP A 253 9.63 -15.51 -1.55
CA ASP A 253 8.45 -14.78 -2.03
C ASP A 253 7.91 -15.43 -3.30
N ILE A 254 6.67 -15.92 -3.26
CA ILE A 254 5.96 -16.53 -4.40
C ILE A 254 5.00 -15.56 -5.09
N VAL A 255 4.79 -14.38 -4.51
CA VAL A 255 3.87 -13.35 -5.02
C VAL A 255 4.62 -12.38 -5.94
N VAL A 256 5.82 -11.95 -5.53
CA VAL A 256 6.67 -11.04 -6.29
C VAL A 256 8.03 -11.68 -6.50
N ASN A 257 8.50 -11.70 -7.73
CA ASN A 257 9.82 -12.21 -8.05
C ASN A 257 10.91 -11.28 -7.48
N SER A 258 11.45 -11.65 -6.32
CA SER A 258 12.47 -10.87 -5.60
C SER A 258 13.72 -10.60 -6.41
N TYR A 259 14.10 -11.49 -7.34
CA TYR A 259 15.26 -11.28 -8.21
C TYR A 259 14.98 -10.23 -9.28
N LEU A 260 13.83 -10.32 -9.97
CA LEU A 260 13.45 -9.33 -10.97
C LEU A 260 13.23 -7.96 -10.32
N HIS A 261 12.42 -7.91 -9.26
CA HIS A 261 11.97 -6.64 -8.70
C HIS A 261 12.95 -6.06 -7.67
N GLY A 262 13.55 -6.88 -6.82
CA GLY A 262 14.48 -6.42 -5.79
C GLY A 262 15.92 -6.25 -6.30
N VAL A 263 16.49 -7.32 -6.86
CA VAL A 263 17.92 -7.32 -7.26
C VAL A 263 18.17 -6.36 -8.42
N VAL A 264 17.30 -6.36 -9.45
CA VAL A 264 17.50 -5.47 -10.60
C VAL A 264 17.26 -4.01 -10.20
N ALA A 265 16.24 -3.71 -9.38
CA ALA A 265 16.01 -2.36 -8.91
C ALA A 265 17.19 -1.83 -8.07
N ALA A 266 17.73 -2.65 -7.16
CA ALA A 266 18.90 -2.27 -6.36
C ALA A 266 20.14 -1.95 -7.21
N ARG A 267 20.29 -2.61 -8.37
CA ARG A 267 21.39 -2.31 -9.31
C ARG A 267 21.17 -1.03 -10.11
N LEU A 268 19.92 -0.68 -10.38
CA LEU A 268 19.57 0.50 -11.18
C LEU A 268 19.48 1.77 -10.34
N ILE A 269 19.09 1.67 -9.06
CA ILE A 269 18.95 2.81 -8.17
C ILE A 269 20.29 3.12 -7.50
N PRO A 270 20.90 4.30 -7.77
CA PRO A 270 22.19 4.64 -7.20
C PRO A 270 22.17 4.70 -5.67
N GLY A 271 23.08 3.99 -5.03
CA GLY A 271 23.18 3.98 -3.55
C GLY A 271 22.08 3.18 -2.84
N ALA A 272 21.23 2.46 -3.57
CA ALA A 272 20.29 1.54 -2.93
C ALA A 272 21.01 0.35 -2.32
N SER A 273 20.54 -0.11 -1.15
CA SER A 273 20.96 -1.39 -0.58
C SER A 273 19.84 -2.41 -0.70
N LEU A 274 20.21 -3.67 -0.89
CA LEU A 274 19.29 -4.81 -0.91
C LEU A 274 19.58 -5.74 0.25
N GLU A 275 18.55 -6.14 0.97
CA GLU A 275 18.59 -7.23 1.93
C GLU A 275 17.59 -8.31 1.53
N MET A 276 18.08 -9.55 1.36
CA MET A 276 17.23 -10.73 1.14
C MET A 276 17.02 -11.41 2.48
N VAL A 277 15.74 -11.56 2.89
CA VAL A 277 15.38 -12.27 4.14
C VAL A 277 15.23 -13.76 3.82
N PRO A 278 16.18 -14.62 4.24
CA PRO A 278 16.20 -16.01 3.84
C PRO A 278 14.94 -16.76 4.31
N GLY A 279 14.33 -17.57 3.43
CA GLY A 279 13.16 -18.38 3.75
C GLY A 279 11.86 -17.61 3.99
N ALA A 280 11.90 -16.28 3.98
CA ALA A 280 10.72 -15.45 4.19
C ALA A 280 9.94 -15.25 2.88
N GLY A 281 8.60 -15.23 2.96
CA GLY A 281 7.69 -14.97 1.84
C GLY A 281 7.36 -13.50 1.67
N HIS A 282 6.28 -13.24 0.93
CA HIS A 282 5.86 -11.86 0.57
C HIS A 282 5.51 -11.01 1.80
N MET A 283 4.79 -11.59 2.76
CA MET A 283 4.33 -10.90 3.97
C MET A 283 5.38 -10.95 5.11
N PHE A 284 6.68 -11.00 4.77
CA PHE A 284 7.76 -11.05 5.76
C PHE A 284 7.75 -9.89 6.77
N PRO A 285 7.20 -8.69 6.50
CA PRO A 285 7.13 -7.65 7.53
C PRO A 285 6.35 -8.05 8.78
N HIS A 286 5.45 -9.05 8.68
CA HIS A 286 4.72 -9.60 9.82
C HIS A 286 5.52 -10.61 10.65
N SER A 287 6.44 -11.32 10.01
CA SER A 287 7.26 -12.35 10.67
C SER A 287 8.66 -11.86 11.06
N HIS A 288 9.14 -10.81 10.42
CA HIS A 288 10.48 -10.23 10.61
C HIS A 288 10.42 -8.70 10.72
N PRO A 289 9.62 -8.13 11.64
CA PRO A 289 9.51 -6.68 11.80
C PRO A 289 10.84 -6.01 12.18
N GLU A 290 11.73 -6.73 12.86
CA GLU A 290 13.07 -6.25 13.24
C GLU A 290 13.96 -5.89 12.04
N VAL A 291 13.80 -6.59 10.93
CA VAL A 291 14.54 -6.29 9.69
C VAL A 291 14.06 -4.95 9.12
N VAL A 292 12.75 -4.72 9.16
CA VAL A 292 12.14 -3.47 8.70
C VAL A 292 12.57 -2.29 9.58
N VAL A 293 12.56 -2.47 10.91
CA VAL A 293 13.03 -1.45 11.88
C VAL A 293 14.49 -1.10 11.63
N ARG A 294 15.36 -2.10 11.48
CA ARG A 294 16.79 -1.87 11.21
C ARG A 294 17.00 -1.06 9.93
N ALA A 295 16.26 -1.38 8.85
CA ALA A 295 16.33 -0.64 7.60
C ALA A 295 15.87 0.81 7.77
N ALA A 296 14.77 1.05 8.47
CA ALA A 296 14.28 2.40 8.76
C ALA A 296 15.26 3.21 9.61
N LEU A 297 15.81 2.61 10.67
CA LEU A 297 16.81 3.26 11.52
C LEU A 297 18.08 3.66 10.77
N SER A 298 18.50 2.90 9.76
CA SER A 298 19.65 3.24 8.92
C SER A 298 19.45 4.48 8.04
N LEU A 299 18.24 5.01 7.97
CA LEU A 299 17.84 6.23 7.24
C LEU A 299 17.55 7.41 8.19
N LYS A 300 17.67 7.19 9.50
CA LYS A 300 17.47 8.22 10.52
C LYS A 300 18.70 9.13 10.55
N HIS A 301 18.49 10.41 10.26
CA HIS A 301 19.52 11.46 10.34
C HIS A 301 19.31 12.34 11.57
#